data_4f15c1a9d5a9af69a6404c639ebcef1d
#
_entry.id   4f15c1a9d5a9af69a6404c639ebcef1d
#
_cell.length_a   1.000
_cell.length_b   1.000
_cell.length_c   1.000
_cell.angle_alpha   90.00
_cell.angle_beta   90.00
_cell.angle_gamma   90.00
#
_symmetry.space_group_name_H-M   'P 1'
#
loop_
_entity.id
_entity.type
_entity.pdbx_description
1 polymer ?
#
loop_
_entity_poly.entity_id
_entity_poly.type
_entity_poly.pdbx_seq_one_letter_code
_entity_poly.pdbx_strand_id
1 'polypeptide(L)'
;PPSFLWQTVTDEVVPVENSYLFADACKKNGVSFAHHVFSQGPHGLSLATASWAQGIFGELYTLDPFKYTIDAIKAGTSNVDVSKEKLADLEREFPNHMPGNPCSREPNAEVSIWPCLADAWLRTQWSL
;
A
#
# COMPACT_ATOMS: atom_id res chain seq x y z
N PRO A 1 9.01 -18.52 -3.50
CA PRO A 1 8.94 -18.24 -2.06
C PRO A 1 7.50 -18.33 -1.57
N PRO A 2 7.26 -18.58 -0.27
CA PRO A 2 5.95 -18.46 0.35
C PRO A 2 5.32 -17.09 0.09
N SER A 3 4.01 -17.04 -0.09
CA SER A 3 3.31 -15.81 -0.50
C SER A 3 2.09 -15.55 0.38
N PHE A 4 1.97 -14.34 0.91
CA PHE A 4 0.76 -13.86 1.57
C PHE A 4 0.08 -12.84 0.65
N LEU A 5 -1.21 -13.06 0.39
CA LEU A 5 -2.01 -12.25 -0.53
C LEU A 5 -3.25 -11.75 0.19
N TRP A 6 -3.62 -10.52 -0.08
CA TRP A 6 -4.95 -10.04 0.25
C TRP A 6 -5.49 -9.12 -0.84
N GLN A 7 -6.79 -9.07 -0.97
CA GLN A 7 -7.51 -8.30 -1.99
C GLN A 7 -8.92 -7.97 -1.48
N THR A 8 -9.55 -6.95 -2.04
CA THR A 8 -10.98 -6.67 -1.85
C THR A 8 -11.77 -7.02 -3.11
N VAL A 9 -13.01 -7.51 -2.92
CA VAL A 9 -13.87 -7.90 -4.05
C VAL A 9 -14.27 -6.69 -4.91
N THR A 10 -14.37 -5.52 -4.30
CA THR A 10 -14.85 -4.29 -4.94
C THR A 10 -13.74 -3.34 -5.40
N ASP A 11 -12.50 -3.84 -5.53
CA ASP A 11 -11.40 -3.07 -6.13
C ASP A 11 -11.67 -2.88 -7.62
N GLU A 12 -11.96 -1.63 -8.02
CA GLU A 12 -12.28 -1.29 -9.41
C GLU A 12 -11.04 -1.06 -10.29
N VAL A 13 -9.85 -0.98 -9.70
CA VAL A 13 -8.59 -0.76 -10.41
C VAL A 13 -7.89 -2.07 -10.72
N VAL A 14 -7.83 -2.95 -9.71
CA VAL A 14 -7.24 -4.29 -9.86
C VAL A 14 -8.31 -5.34 -9.58
N PRO A 15 -8.83 -6.01 -10.63
CA PRO A 15 -9.85 -7.05 -10.47
C PRO A 15 -9.41 -8.16 -9.51
N VAL A 16 -10.31 -8.58 -8.63
CA VAL A 16 -10.03 -9.60 -7.60
C VAL A 16 -9.60 -10.95 -8.22
N GLU A 17 -9.99 -11.21 -9.45
CA GLU A 17 -9.62 -12.39 -10.23
C GLU A 17 -8.11 -12.54 -10.37
N ASN A 18 -7.35 -11.44 -10.39
CA ASN A 18 -5.88 -11.49 -10.42
C ASN A 18 -5.31 -12.22 -9.21
N SER A 19 -5.89 -11.98 -8.03
CA SER A 19 -5.47 -12.66 -6.80
C SER A 19 -5.86 -14.13 -6.79
N TYR A 20 -7.02 -14.50 -7.36
CA TYR A 20 -7.43 -15.89 -7.53
C TYR A 20 -6.49 -16.66 -8.47
N LEU A 21 -6.14 -16.05 -9.61
CA LEU A 21 -5.20 -16.64 -10.57
C LEU A 21 -3.82 -16.85 -9.95
N PHE A 22 -3.35 -15.90 -9.16
CA PHE A 22 -2.06 -16.02 -8.49
C PHE A 22 -2.10 -17.13 -7.42
N ALA A 23 -3.15 -17.19 -6.60
CA ALA A 23 -3.34 -18.23 -5.59
C ALA A 23 -3.43 -19.64 -6.23
N ASP A 24 -4.16 -19.78 -7.33
CA ASP A 24 -4.23 -21.02 -8.09
C ASP A 24 -2.86 -21.43 -8.65
N ALA A 25 -2.09 -20.47 -9.17
CA ALA A 25 -0.73 -20.73 -9.64
C ALA A 25 0.19 -21.19 -8.50
N CYS A 26 0.11 -20.57 -7.31
CA CYS A 26 0.83 -21.02 -6.13
C CYS A 26 0.49 -22.47 -5.78
N LYS A 27 -0.80 -22.81 -5.74
CA LYS A 27 -1.27 -24.18 -5.47
C LYS A 27 -0.74 -25.19 -6.49
N LYS A 28 -0.83 -24.87 -7.77
CA LYS A 28 -0.36 -25.75 -8.88
C LYS A 28 1.15 -26.00 -8.82
N ASN A 29 1.91 -25.04 -8.33
CA ASN A 29 3.37 -25.14 -8.25
C ASN A 29 3.90 -25.53 -6.85
N GLY A 30 3.03 -25.96 -5.94
CA GLY A 30 3.43 -26.38 -4.59
C GLY A 30 4.03 -25.25 -3.74
N VAL A 31 3.70 -24.00 -4.04
CA VAL A 31 4.15 -22.84 -3.26
C VAL A 31 3.23 -22.66 -2.05
N SER A 32 3.80 -22.57 -0.85
CA SER A 32 3.04 -22.24 0.36
C SER A 32 2.45 -20.84 0.23
N PHE A 33 1.14 -20.68 0.48
CA PHE A 33 0.52 -19.36 0.43
C PHE A 33 -0.66 -19.25 1.39
N ALA A 34 -0.97 -18.01 1.78
CA ALA A 34 -2.25 -17.61 2.36
C ALA A 34 -2.93 -16.60 1.42
N HIS A 35 -4.23 -16.71 1.27
CA HIS A 35 -5.01 -15.79 0.44
C HIS A 35 -6.27 -15.35 1.18
N HIS A 36 -6.39 -14.06 1.44
CA HIS A 36 -7.51 -13.45 2.13
C HIS A 36 -8.24 -12.49 1.17
N VAL A 37 -9.54 -12.70 1.01
CA VAL A 37 -10.39 -11.84 0.20
C VAL A 37 -11.42 -11.18 1.09
N PHE A 38 -11.38 -9.87 1.17
CA PHE A 38 -12.30 -9.04 1.94
C PHE A 38 -13.49 -8.61 1.09
N SER A 39 -14.64 -8.45 1.70
CA SER A 39 -15.91 -8.25 0.99
C SER A 39 -15.96 -6.94 0.22
N GLN A 40 -15.40 -5.86 0.79
CA GLN A 40 -15.51 -4.51 0.24
C GLN A 40 -14.25 -3.68 0.49
N GLY A 41 -13.97 -2.77 -0.44
CA GLY A 41 -12.95 -1.75 -0.30
C GLY A 41 -12.41 -1.29 -1.65
N PRO A 42 -12.10 0.00 -1.80
CA PRO A 42 -11.48 0.54 -3.00
C PRO A 42 -10.01 0.13 -3.10
N HIS A 43 -9.42 0.40 -4.25
CA HIS A 43 -7.98 0.23 -4.45
C HIS A 43 -7.14 1.09 -3.49
N GLY A 44 -5.98 0.58 -3.08
CA GLY A 44 -4.98 1.34 -2.33
C GLY A 44 -5.27 1.54 -0.84
N LEU A 45 -6.03 0.64 -0.22
CA LEU A 45 -6.39 0.70 1.20
C LEU A 45 -5.20 0.60 2.17
N SER A 46 -4.04 0.07 1.74
CA SER A 46 -2.86 -0.06 2.61
C SER A 46 -3.21 -0.67 3.97
N LEU A 47 -3.00 0.04 5.09
CA LEU A 47 -3.34 -0.44 6.43
C LEU A 47 -4.83 -0.36 6.77
N ALA A 48 -5.59 0.45 6.06
CA ALA A 48 -7.03 0.66 6.23
C ALA A 48 -7.47 1.05 7.65
N THR A 49 -6.54 1.45 8.52
CA THR A 49 -6.84 1.90 9.90
C THR A 49 -7.32 3.36 9.93
N ALA A 50 -7.93 3.77 11.05
CA ALA A 50 -8.31 5.16 11.27
C ALA A 50 -7.08 6.10 11.21
N SER A 51 -5.94 5.70 11.78
CA SER A 51 -4.71 6.47 11.72
C SER A 51 -4.22 6.64 10.28
N TRP A 52 -4.25 5.55 9.48
CA TRP A 52 -3.91 5.62 8.07
C TRP A 52 -4.85 6.55 7.30
N ALA A 53 -6.15 6.49 7.53
CA ALA A 53 -7.13 7.36 6.88
C ALA A 53 -6.91 8.85 7.22
N GLN A 54 -6.42 9.13 8.43
CA GLN A 54 -6.06 10.47 8.89
C GLN A 54 -4.65 10.93 8.46
N GLY A 55 -3.89 10.10 7.74
CA GLY A 55 -2.52 10.41 7.35
C GLY A 55 -1.51 10.32 8.51
N ILE A 56 -1.83 9.59 9.57
CA ILE A 56 -0.96 9.40 10.74
C ILE A 56 -0.19 8.09 10.55
N PHE A 57 1.10 8.18 10.22
CA PHE A 57 1.95 7.02 9.90
C PHE A 57 2.92 6.62 11.02
N GLY A 58 2.83 7.27 12.19
CA GLY A 58 3.75 7.10 13.30
C GLY A 58 5.01 7.98 13.22
N GLU A 59 5.79 8.00 14.28
CA GLU A 59 6.97 8.89 14.41
C GLU A 59 8.11 8.54 13.45
N LEU A 60 8.21 7.29 13.02
CA LEU A 60 9.30 6.81 12.16
C LEU A 60 8.97 6.91 10.66
N TYR A 61 7.73 7.24 10.31
CA TYR A 61 7.30 7.33 8.93
C TYR A 61 6.93 8.76 8.59
N THR A 62 7.86 9.48 7.97
CA THR A 62 7.66 10.85 7.51
C THR A 62 7.62 10.90 5.98
N LEU A 63 7.05 11.95 5.43
CA LEU A 63 7.09 12.24 3.99
C LEU A 63 8.30 13.10 3.59
N ASP A 64 9.21 13.38 4.54
CA ASP A 64 10.43 14.13 4.28
C ASP A 64 11.26 13.60 3.11
N PRO A 65 11.43 12.27 2.90
CA PRO A 65 12.15 11.76 1.73
C PRO A 65 11.55 12.23 0.40
N PHE A 66 10.23 12.35 0.31
CA PHE A 66 9.56 12.89 -0.88
C PHE A 66 9.88 14.37 -1.08
N LYS A 67 9.78 15.15 0.00
CA LYS A 67 10.12 16.57 -0.04
C LYS A 67 11.57 16.79 -0.46
N TYR A 68 12.51 16.09 0.16
CA TYR A 68 13.93 16.16 -0.21
C TYR A 68 14.16 15.77 -1.68
N THR A 69 13.46 14.77 -2.17
CA THR A 69 13.56 14.37 -3.58
C THR A 69 13.06 15.47 -4.51
N ILE A 70 11.89 16.06 -4.22
CA ILE A 70 11.33 17.17 -5.01
C ILE A 70 12.29 18.37 -4.99
N ASP A 71 12.81 18.74 -3.82
CA ASP A 71 13.74 19.84 -3.67
C ASP A 71 15.05 19.59 -4.43
N ALA A 72 15.57 18.37 -4.42
CA ALA A 72 16.77 17.97 -5.16
C ALA A 72 16.55 18.03 -6.69
N ILE A 73 15.38 17.61 -7.16
CA ILE A 73 15.00 17.71 -8.60
C ILE A 73 14.95 19.19 -9.01
N LYS A 74 14.32 20.04 -8.21
CA LYS A 74 14.24 21.51 -8.46
C LYS A 74 15.60 22.16 -8.49
N ALA A 75 16.49 21.77 -7.61
CA ALA A 75 17.86 22.27 -7.51
C ALA A 75 18.78 21.69 -8.61
N GLY A 76 18.34 20.72 -9.42
CA GLY A 76 19.17 20.06 -10.40
C GLY A 76 20.28 19.18 -9.83
N THR A 77 20.15 18.77 -8.56
CA THR A 77 21.13 17.92 -7.85
C THR A 77 20.71 16.45 -7.80
N SER A 78 19.50 16.13 -8.28
CA SER A 78 19.00 14.77 -8.38
C SER A 78 19.51 14.10 -9.66
N ASN A 79 19.72 12.78 -9.60
CA ASN A 79 19.95 11.94 -10.78
C ASN A 79 18.63 11.45 -11.41
N VAL A 80 17.48 11.89 -10.89
CA VAL A 80 16.16 11.57 -11.42
C VAL A 80 15.76 12.70 -12.39
N ASP A 81 15.52 12.33 -13.64
CA ASP A 81 15.02 13.24 -14.68
C ASP A 81 13.50 13.13 -14.76
N VAL A 82 12.81 14.25 -14.55
CA VAL A 82 11.35 14.34 -14.67
C VAL A 82 10.98 15.58 -15.49
N SER A 83 9.90 15.48 -16.26
CA SER A 83 9.39 16.65 -16.98
C SER A 83 8.90 17.73 -16.02
N LYS A 84 8.87 18.98 -16.48
CA LYS A 84 8.36 20.11 -15.69
C LYS A 84 6.89 19.91 -15.29
N GLU A 85 6.08 19.32 -16.16
CA GLU A 85 4.68 18.99 -15.90
C GLU A 85 4.57 17.97 -14.77
N LYS A 86 5.37 16.89 -14.84
CA LYS A 86 5.36 15.86 -13.80
C LYS A 86 5.85 16.39 -12.46
N LEU A 87 6.82 17.28 -12.45
CA LEU A 87 7.28 17.93 -11.23
C LEU A 87 6.17 18.80 -10.61
N ALA A 88 5.46 19.57 -11.43
CA ALA A 88 4.33 20.39 -10.99
C ALA A 88 3.18 19.52 -10.43
N ASP A 89 2.92 18.36 -11.02
CA ASP A 89 1.96 17.39 -10.51
C ASP A 89 2.37 16.86 -9.12
N LEU A 90 3.63 16.47 -8.97
CA LEU A 90 4.16 16.01 -7.68
C LEU A 90 4.06 17.09 -6.60
N GLU A 91 4.37 18.34 -6.92
CA GLU A 91 4.24 19.47 -5.98
C GLU A 91 2.79 19.74 -5.59
N ARG A 92 1.85 19.60 -6.51
CA ARG A 92 0.42 19.76 -6.25
C ARG A 92 -0.14 18.62 -5.38
N GLU A 93 0.29 17.41 -5.62
CA GLU A 93 -0.21 16.22 -4.94
C GLU A 93 0.43 15.97 -3.58
N PHE A 94 1.70 16.40 -3.43
CA PHE A 94 2.45 16.17 -2.20
C PHE A 94 1.76 16.68 -0.94
N PRO A 95 1.17 17.91 -0.88
CA PRO A 95 0.47 18.38 0.30
C PRO A 95 -0.72 17.51 0.71
N ASN A 96 -1.35 16.81 -0.24
CA ASN A 96 -2.48 15.92 0.02
C ASN A 96 -2.08 14.62 0.70
N HIS A 97 -0.79 14.31 0.72
CA HIS A 97 -0.22 13.12 1.35
C HIS A 97 0.56 13.42 2.63
N MET A 98 0.55 14.68 3.08
CA MET A 98 1.23 15.07 4.33
C MET A 98 0.50 14.50 5.55
N PRO A 99 1.24 14.09 6.60
CA PRO A 99 0.65 13.73 7.88
C PRO A 99 -0.27 14.84 8.39
N GLY A 100 -1.45 14.47 8.84
CA GLY A 100 -2.45 15.43 9.34
C GLY A 100 -3.28 16.15 8.27
N ASN A 101 -3.00 15.91 6.98
CA ASN A 101 -3.92 16.33 5.92
C ASN A 101 -4.88 15.16 5.65
N PRO A 102 -6.18 15.28 5.94
CA PRO A 102 -7.12 14.20 5.68
C PRO A 102 -7.18 13.93 4.18
N CYS A 103 -6.58 12.85 3.75
CA CYS A 103 -6.95 12.26 2.49
C CYS A 103 -8.43 11.88 2.61
N SER A 104 -9.19 11.94 1.52
CA SER A 104 -10.57 11.47 1.43
C SER A 104 -10.65 9.93 1.55
N ARG A 105 -9.93 9.37 2.52
CA ARG A 105 -9.81 7.93 2.76
C ARG A 105 -10.68 7.57 3.95
N GLU A 106 -11.45 6.51 3.79
CA GLU A 106 -12.24 5.94 4.87
C GLU A 106 -11.53 4.71 5.45
N PRO A 107 -11.50 4.57 6.78
CA PRO A 107 -10.99 3.36 7.39
C PRO A 107 -11.91 2.18 7.04
N ASN A 108 -11.31 1.00 6.92
CA ASN A 108 -12.06 -0.24 6.67
C ASN A 108 -11.68 -1.26 7.75
N ALA A 109 -12.61 -1.50 8.68
CA ALA A 109 -12.35 -2.37 9.83
C ALA A 109 -12.13 -3.85 9.42
N GLU A 110 -12.78 -4.32 8.36
CA GLU A 110 -12.60 -5.67 7.83
C GLU A 110 -11.18 -5.83 7.26
N VAL A 111 -10.73 -4.89 6.45
CA VAL A 111 -9.41 -4.92 5.81
C VAL A 111 -8.29 -4.67 6.81
N SER A 112 -8.49 -3.80 7.80
CA SER A 112 -7.44 -3.37 8.74
C SER A 112 -6.81 -4.49 9.58
N ILE A 113 -7.39 -5.68 9.57
CA ILE A 113 -6.85 -6.87 10.27
C ILE A 113 -5.77 -7.61 9.47
N TRP A 114 -5.58 -7.29 8.17
CA TRP A 114 -4.65 -8.06 7.32
C TRP A 114 -3.21 -8.13 7.87
N PRO A 115 -2.64 -7.09 8.54
CA PRO A 115 -1.29 -7.20 9.09
C PRO A 115 -1.18 -8.27 10.19
N CYS A 116 -2.22 -8.40 11.02
CA CYS A 116 -2.27 -9.45 12.05
C CYS A 116 -2.37 -10.86 11.43
N LEU A 117 -3.14 -11.00 10.34
CA LEU A 117 -3.23 -12.25 9.60
C LEU A 117 -1.89 -12.61 8.94
N ALA A 118 -1.21 -11.61 8.38
CA ALA A 118 0.13 -11.78 7.79
C ALA A 118 1.16 -12.19 8.84
N ASP A 119 1.21 -11.52 10.00
CA ASP A 119 2.12 -11.86 11.09
C ASP A 119 1.89 -13.30 11.58
N ALA A 120 0.63 -13.66 11.84
CA ALA A 120 0.27 -15.01 12.26
C ALA A 120 0.70 -16.07 11.23
N TRP A 121 0.49 -15.80 9.94
CA TRP A 121 0.91 -16.70 8.87
C TRP A 121 2.43 -16.79 8.75
N LEU A 122 3.15 -15.66 8.80
CA LEU A 122 4.62 -15.61 8.74
C LEU A 122 5.25 -16.45 9.85
N ARG A 123 4.71 -16.39 11.07
CA ARG A 123 5.18 -17.21 12.20
C ARG A 123 5.08 -18.71 11.91
N THR A 124 4.06 -19.14 11.17
CA THR A 124 3.94 -20.55 10.78
C THR A 124 4.96 -20.97 9.72
N GLN A 125 5.39 -20.03 8.85
CA GLN A 125 6.35 -20.33 7.78
C GLN A 125 7.79 -20.44 8.28
N TRP A 126 8.16 -19.69 9.31
CA TRP A 126 9.52 -19.62 9.83
C TRP A 126 9.69 -20.11 11.26
N SER A 127 8.67 -20.73 11.85
CA SER A 127 8.72 -21.27 13.23
C SER A 127 9.21 -20.22 14.25
N LEU A 128 8.72 -18.98 14.12
CA LEU A 128 9.06 -17.84 14.97
C LEU A 128 8.20 -17.83 16.25
#